data_c811c8f5bbdccc088361c2f8ac6b74f9
#
_entry.id   c811c8f5bbdccc088361c2f8ac6b74f9
#
_cell.length_a   1.000
_cell.length_b   1.000
_cell.length_c   1.000
_cell.angle_alpha   90.00
_cell.angle_beta   90.00
_cell.angle_gamma   90.00
#
_symmetry.space_group_name_H-M   'P 1'
#
loop_
_entity.id
_entity.type
_entity.pdbx_description
1 polymer ?
#
loop_
_entity_poly.entity_id
_entity_poly.type
_entity_poly.pdbx_seq_one_letter_code
_entity_poly.pdbx_strand_id
1 'polypeptide(L)'
;MKAPRTPTLTKGVLIGEGATFDGSQLPTPQVFDRGAGITQTEQVFDSCVLGVDPGVSALGLAAVARHDRNPVLLFADTVRTASDLPDATRLRLIHHAVAEAIATHRPGSVAIERIAWNKNQVSAMIVARATGVVLLAAAEAGLEVEEYGSLEVKMAVTGQGNADKAQVRMALERFHGLKGLPDQPDAVDAAAIALCHLTQARLRKVAAR
;
A
#
# COMPACT_ATOMS: atom_id res chain seq x y z
N MET A 1 28.08 -17.83 19.03
CA MET A 1 27.48 -16.55 18.61
C MET A 1 26.43 -16.86 17.57
N LYS A 2 25.14 -16.67 17.88
CA LYS A 2 24.03 -16.89 16.93
C LYS A 2 23.88 -15.64 16.05
N ALA A 3 23.85 -15.82 14.74
CA ALA A 3 23.57 -14.74 13.79
C ALA A 3 22.18 -14.14 14.02
N PRO A 4 22.01 -12.80 13.87
CA PRO A 4 20.72 -12.16 14.01
C PRO A 4 19.76 -12.64 12.93
N ARG A 5 18.55 -13.03 13.33
CA ARG A 5 17.49 -13.44 12.41
C ARG A 5 16.96 -12.22 11.67
N THR A 6 16.94 -12.27 10.34
CA THR A 6 16.24 -11.34 9.49
C THR A 6 14.74 -11.36 9.84
N PRO A 7 14.09 -10.21 10.13
CA PRO A 7 12.65 -10.20 10.38
C PRO A 7 11.91 -10.50 9.09
N THR A 8 11.22 -11.62 9.06
CA THR A 8 10.27 -11.96 8.00
C THR A 8 8.94 -11.28 8.35
N LEU A 9 8.42 -10.44 7.44
CA LEU A 9 7.08 -9.85 7.56
C LEU A 9 6.02 -10.96 7.50
N THR A 10 5.58 -11.43 8.64
CA THR A 10 4.46 -12.35 8.76
C THR A 10 3.42 -11.75 9.70
N LYS A 11 2.22 -11.51 9.16
CA LYS A 11 0.96 -11.17 9.86
C LYS A 11 1.10 -10.15 11.02
N GLY A 12 0.85 -8.88 10.75
CA GLY A 12 0.64 -7.86 11.79
C GLY A 12 1.87 -7.62 12.66
N VAL A 13 3.02 -7.31 12.05
CA VAL A 13 4.28 -7.15 12.79
C VAL A 13 4.30 -5.83 13.55
N LEU A 14 4.29 -5.92 14.89
CA LEU A 14 4.80 -4.89 15.81
C LEU A 14 6.32 -4.79 15.62
N ILE A 15 6.80 -3.84 14.83
CA ILE A 15 8.23 -3.54 14.81
C ILE A 15 8.50 -2.58 15.96
N GLY A 16 8.97 -3.07 17.13
CA GLY A 16 9.29 -2.14 18.19
C GLY A 16 9.57 -2.61 19.59
N GLU A 17 9.53 -3.87 19.95
CA GLU A 17 10.07 -4.29 21.25
C GLU A 17 11.30 -5.16 21.10
N GLY A 18 12.48 -4.61 21.46
CA GLY A 18 13.73 -5.37 21.64
C GLY A 18 14.62 -5.59 20.42
N ALA A 19 14.32 -5.02 19.24
CA ALA A 19 15.22 -5.08 18.08
C ALA A 19 16.09 -3.82 18.02
N THR A 20 17.35 -3.93 18.40
CA THR A 20 18.38 -2.93 18.03
C THR A 20 18.61 -3.03 16.52
N PHE A 21 18.10 -2.05 15.79
CA PHE A 21 18.34 -1.94 14.36
C PHE A 21 19.72 -1.36 14.11
N ASP A 22 20.64 -2.16 13.56
CA ASP A 22 21.93 -1.69 13.06
C ASP A 22 21.72 -1.02 11.69
N GLY A 23 21.86 0.29 11.65
CA GLY A 23 21.68 1.11 10.44
C GLY A 23 22.74 0.91 9.35
N SER A 24 23.74 0.05 9.57
CA SER A 24 24.80 -0.26 8.59
C SER A 24 24.37 -1.26 7.50
N GLN A 25 23.20 -1.89 7.64
CA GLN A 25 22.68 -2.91 6.70
C GLN A 25 21.44 -2.48 5.94
N LEU A 26 21.38 -1.23 5.50
CA LEU A 26 20.38 -0.86 4.50
C LEU A 26 20.84 -1.46 3.15
N PRO A 27 20.00 -2.25 2.47
CA PRO A 27 20.29 -2.61 1.09
C PRO A 27 20.43 -1.32 0.28
N THR A 28 21.53 -1.18 -0.45
CA THR A 28 21.73 -0.11 -1.42
C THR A 28 20.53 -0.13 -2.39
N PRO A 29 19.93 1.02 -2.75
CA PRO A 29 18.86 1.05 -3.74
C PRO A 29 19.36 0.34 -5.00
N GLN A 30 18.78 -0.83 -5.30
CA GLN A 30 19.08 -1.51 -6.54
C GLN A 30 18.27 -0.82 -7.63
N VAL A 31 18.94 -0.21 -8.59
CA VAL A 31 18.33 0.20 -9.86
C VAL A 31 17.84 -1.09 -10.52
N PHE A 32 16.54 -1.28 -10.56
CA PHE A 32 15.94 -2.48 -11.13
C PHE A 32 16.15 -2.49 -12.64
N ASP A 33 17.09 -3.30 -13.11
CA ASP A 33 17.20 -3.67 -14.51
C ASP A 33 15.98 -4.53 -14.89
N ARG A 34 15.17 -4.05 -15.86
CA ARG A 34 13.96 -4.74 -16.34
C ARG A 34 14.26 -5.97 -17.21
N GLY A 35 15.50 -6.51 -17.19
CA GLY A 35 16.01 -7.46 -18.17
C GLY A 35 16.46 -8.84 -17.70
N ALA A 36 16.09 -9.36 -16.53
CA ALA A 36 16.52 -10.73 -16.13
C ALA A 36 15.32 -11.67 -15.93
N GLY A 37 15.28 -12.73 -16.71
CA GLY A 37 14.23 -13.73 -16.80
C GLY A 37 13.89 -14.45 -15.50
N ILE A 38 12.59 -14.67 -15.28
CA ILE A 38 12.03 -15.44 -14.19
C ILE A 38 11.22 -16.59 -14.79
N THR A 39 11.71 -17.81 -14.55
CA THR A 39 10.99 -19.07 -14.78
C THR A 39 10.20 -19.41 -13.50
N GLN A 40 9.02 -18.87 -13.34
CA GLN A 40 7.91 -19.43 -12.56
C GLN A 40 6.65 -19.13 -13.36
N THR A 41 5.66 -20.01 -13.30
CA THR A 41 4.39 -19.90 -14.03
C THR A 41 3.78 -18.51 -13.70
N GLU A 42 4.10 -17.51 -14.54
CA GLU A 42 3.63 -16.15 -14.38
C GLU A 42 2.12 -16.15 -14.61
N GLN A 43 1.34 -15.98 -13.54
CA GLN A 43 0.00 -15.46 -13.71
C GLN A 43 0.16 -14.05 -14.29
N VAL A 44 -0.10 -13.92 -15.59
CA VAL A 44 -0.05 -12.64 -16.28
C VAL A 44 -1.25 -11.82 -15.81
N PHE A 45 -0.98 -10.83 -14.95
CA PHE A 45 -2.00 -9.86 -14.56
C PHE A 45 -2.04 -8.73 -15.57
N ASP A 46 -3.25 -8.29 -15.95
CA ASP A 46 -3.45 -7.16 -16.86
C ASP A 46 -2.92 -5.84 -16.28
N SER A 47 -2.94 -5.71 -14.96
CA SER A 47 -2.42 -4.57 -14.18
C SER A 47 -2.36 -4.93 -12.69
N CYS A 48 -1.37 -4.38 -11.99
CA CYS A 48 -1.26 -4.46 -10.53
C CYS A 48 -1.05 -3.05 -9.96
N VAL A 49 -1.70 -2.74 -8.86
CA VAL A 49 -1.63 -1.45 -8.16
C VAL A 49 -1.31 -1.69 -6.69
N LEU A 50 -0.37 -0.95 -6.16
CA LEU A 50 -0.15 -0.86 -4.72
C LEU A 50 -1.00 0.28 -4.15
N GLY A 51 -2.03 -0.04 -3.38
CA GLY A 51 -2.80 0.91 -2.61
C GLY A 51 -2.14 1.17 -1.26
N VAL A 52 -2.14 2.41 -0.83
CA VAL A 52 -1.54 2.83 0.43
C VAL A 52 -2.49 3.77 1.18
N ASP A 53 -2.80 3.41 2.42
CA ASP A 53 -3.47 4.29 3.39
C ASP A 53 -2.39 4.85 4.33
N PRO A 54 -1.93 6.12 4.15
CA PRO A 54 -0.74 6.61 4.80
C PRO A 54 -0.98 7.05 6.24
N GLY A 55 -0.25 6.44 7.17
CA GLY A 55 -0.19 6.83 8.58
C GLY A 55 1.16 6.50 9.19
N VAL A 56 1.66 7.32 10.14
CA VAL A 56 2.95 7.04 10.79
C VAL A 56 2.82 5.91 11.82
N SER A 57 1.72 5.84 12.57
CA SER A 57 1.50 4.78 13.57
C SER A 57 0.98 3.48 12.97
N ALA A 58 0.21 3.60 11.88
CA ALA A 58 -0.30 2.48 11.12
C ALA A 58 -0.36 2.90 9.65
N LEU A 59 0.30 2.15 8.79
CA LEU A 59 0.29 2.32 7.35
C LEU A 59 -0.39 1.11 6.74
N GLY A 60 -1.51 1.30 6.05
CA GLY A 60 -2.15 0.24 5.27
C GLY A 60 -1.45 0.06 3.93
N LEU A 61 -1.20 -1.18 3.55
CA LEU A 61 -0.66 -1.57 2.24
C LEU A 61 -1.52 -2.68 1.64
N ALA A 62 -1.83 -2.58 0.35
CA ALA A 62 -2.49 -3.67 -0.38
C ALA A 62 -2.08 -3.69 -1.85
N ALA A 63 -1.67 -4.84 -2.35
CA ALA A 63 -1.46 -5.07 -3.77
C ALA A 63 -2.71 -5.74 -4.37
N VAL A 64 -3.38 -5.04 -5.27
CA VAL A 64 -4.55 -5.54 -5.99
C VAL A 64 -4.22 -5.59 -7.48
N ALA A 65 -4.39 -6.77 -8.06
CA ALA A 65 -4.17 -6.97 -9.50
C ALA A 65 -5.50 -7.20 -10.22
N ARG A 66 -5.47 -7.15 -11.55
CA ARG A 66 -6.57 -7.55 -12.40
C ARG A 66 -6.21 -8.81 -13.17
N HIS A 67 -7.08 -9.80 -13.10
CA HIS A 67 -6.98 -11.03 -13.86
C HIS A 67 -8.33 -11.32 -14.52
N ASP A 68 -8.36 -11.47 -15.84
CA ASP A 68 -9.59 -11.70 -16.61
C ASP A 68 -10.74 -10.72 -16.23
N ARG A 69 -10.41 -9.44 -16.11
CA ARG A 69 -11.31 -8.33 -15.71
C ARG A 69 -11.74 -8.32 -14.24
N ASN A 70 -11.42 -9.33 -13.47
CA ASN A 70 -11.74 -9.41 -12.05
C ASN A 70 -10.58 -8.89 -11.19
N PRO A 71 -10.84 -8.14 -10.11
CA PRO A 71 -9.80 -7.77 -9.17
C PRO A 71 -9.41 -8.99 -8.31
N VAL A 72 -8.12 -9.11 -8.04
CA VAL A 72 -7.54 -10.16 -7.19
C VAL A 72 -6.66 -9.50 -6.15
N LEU A 73 -6.88 -9.82 -4.89
CA LEU A 73 -6.02 -9.39 -3.80
C LEU A 73 -4.78 -10.29 -3.77
N LEU A 74 -3.61 -9.71 -4.01
CA LEU A 74 -2.32 -10.42 -3.92
C LEU A 74 -1.73 -10.32 -2.52
N PHE A 75 -1.95 -9.19 -1.86
CA PHE A 75 -1.40 -8.88 -0.55
C PHE A 75 -2.22 -7.77 0.11
N ALA A 76 -2.39 -7.83 1.41
CA ALA A 76 -2.83 -6.69 2.22
C ALA A 76 -2.34 -6.87 3.66
N ASP A 77 -1.76 -5.82 4.23
CA ASP A 77 -1.29 -5.79 5.62
C ASP A 77 -1.22 -4.36 6.16
N THR A 78 -1.07 -4.24 7.48
CA THR A 78 -0.85 -2.97 8.17
C THR A 78 0.52 -2.95 8.82
N VAL A 79 1.37 -2.04 8.38
CA VAL A 79 2.67 -1.77 9.01
C VAL A 79 2.48 -0.87 10.22
N ARG A 80 2.87 -1.34 11.39
CA ARG A 80 2.77 -0.58 12.64
C ARG A 80 4.15 -0.16 13.11
N THR A 81 4.26 1.10 13.54
CA THR A 81 5.50 1.60 14.15
C THR A 81 5.22 2.02 15.59
N ALA A 82 6.10 1.65 16.52
CA ALA A 82 5.96 1.98 17.93
C ALA A 82 6.06 3.50 18.16
N SER A 83 5.24 4.03 19.07
CA SER A 83 5.12 5.47 19.31
C SER A 83 6.31 6.06 20.07
N ASP A 84 7.09 5.24 20.75
CA ASP A 84 8.31 5.59 21.49
C ASP A 84 9.55 5.71 20.61
N LEU A 85 9.48 5.25 19.35
CA LEU A 85 10.56 5.41 18.38
C LEU A 85 10.63 6.86 17.86
N PRO A 86 11.85 7.37 17.60
CA PRO A 86 12.03 8.65 16.91
C PRO A 86 11.32 8.67 15.55
N ASP A 87 10.71 9.81 15.18
CA ASP A 87 10.00 9.97 13.89
C ASP A 87 10.82 9.53 12.68
N ALA A 88 12.11 9.90 12.65
CA ALA A 88 12.99 9.49 11.54
C ALA A 88 13.12 7.97 11.41
N THR A 89 13.16 7.25 12.53
CA THR A 89 13.20 5.78 12.55
C THR A 89 11.89 5.21 12.04
N ARG A 90 10.76 5.75 12.49
CA ARG A 90 9.42 5.33 12.04
C ARG A 90 9.24 5.54 10.54
N LEU A 91 9.63 6.70 10.03
CA LEU A 91 9.57 7.00 8.59
C LEU A 91 10.46 6.08 7.77
N ARG A 92 11.65 5.72 8.26
CA ARG A 92 12.51 4.73 7.61
C ARG A 92 11.89 3.34 7.55
N LEU A 93 11.21 2.90 8.61
CA LEU A 93 10.48 1.63 8.62
C LEU A 93 9.34 1.63 7.59
N ILE A 94 8.62 2.75 7.46
CA ILE A 94 7.59 2.94 6.44
C ILE A 94 8.19 2.84 5.04
N HIS A 95 9.29 3.57 4.78
CA HIS A 95 9.98 3.51 3.50
C HIS A 95 10.37 2.08 3.12
N HIS A 96 11.00 1.36 4.06
CA HIS A 96 11.42 -0.02 3.83
C HIS A 96 10.24 -0.94 3.50
N ALA A 97 9.13 -0.83 4.25
CA ALA A 97 7.95 -1.65 4.02
C ALA A 97 7.30 -1.38 2.64
N VAL A 98 7.23 -0.10 2.22
CA VAL A 98 6.72 0.27 0.89
C VAL A 98 7.64 -0.24 -0.21
N ALA A 99 8.96 -0.04 -0.08
CA ALA A 99 9.93 -0.52 -1.05
C ALA A 99 9.91 -2.07 -1.19
N GLU A 100 9.77 -2.78 -0.07
CA GLU A 100 9.63 -4.25 -0.06
C GLU A 100 8.33 -4.70 -0.75
N ALA A 101 7.20 -4.04 -0.47
CA ALA A 101 5.93 -4.32 -1.14
C ALA A 101 6.02 -4.09 -2.66
N ILE A 102 6.67 -2.99 -3.08
CA ILE A 102 6.91 -2.70 -4.50
C ILE A 102 7.80 -3.79 -5.14
N ALA A 103 8.91 -4.14 -4.50
CA ALA A 103 9.84 -5.16 -5.01
C ALA A 103 9.18 -6.54 -5.14
N THR A 104 8.36 -6.91 -4.15
CA THR A 104 7.72 -8.23 -4.09
C THR A 104 6.56 -8.35 -5.07
N HIS A 105 5.66 -7.35 -5.11
CA HIS A 105 4.42 -7.44 -5.88
C HIS A 105 4.50 -6.76 -7.24
N ARG A 106 5.58 -6.02 -7.53
CA ARG A 106 5.87 -5.36 -8.83
C ARG A 106 4.66 -4.62 -9.42
N PRO A 107 4.05 -3.69 -8.65
CA PRO A 107 2.92 -2.92 -9.16
C PRO A 107 3.35 -2.03 -10.33
N GLY A 108 2.43 -1.73 -11.24
CA GLY A 108 2.65 -0.78 -12.32
C GLY A 108 2.43 0.67 -11.90
N SER A 109 1.78 0.90 -10.76
CA SER A 109 1.51 2.23 -10.18
C SER A 109 1.22 2.12 -8.69
N VAL A 110 1.29 3.25 -7.99
CA VAL A 110 0.91 3.39 -6.59
C VAL A 110 -0.31 4.31 -6.50
N ALA A 111 -1.26 3.95 -5.66
CA ALA A 111 -2.43 4.77 -5.35
C ALA A 111 -2.45 5.08 -3.85
N ILE A 112 -2.64 6.35 -3.48
CA ILE A 112 -2.66 6.78 -2.09
C ILE A 112 -3.92 7.58 -1.76
N GLU A 113 -4.34 7.58 -0.49
CA GLU A 113 -5.38 8.48 -0.04
C GLU A 113 -4.84 9.91 0.07
N ARG A 114 -5.57 10.87 -0.54
CA ARG A 114 -5.24 12.29 -0.45
C ARG A 114 -5.46 12.80 0.97
N ILE A 115 -4.50 13.53 1.49
CA ILE A 115 -4.58 14.13 2.82
C ILE A 115 -5.78 15.07 2.88
N ALA A 116 -6.73 14.79 3.77
CA ALA A 116 -7.80 15.71 4.08
C ALA A 116 -7.28 16.79 5.05
N TRP A 117 -7.33 18.05 4.63
CA TRP A 117 -7.05 19.19 5.49
C TRP A 117 -8.23 19.39 6.46
N ASN A 118 -8.22 18.65 7.56
CA ASN A 118 -9.23 18.72 8.61
C ASN A 118 -8.84 19.73 9.68
N LYS A 119 -9.72 19.89 10.67
CA LYS A 119 -9.51 20.77 11.83
C LYS A 119 -8.27 20.43 12.66
N ASN A 120 -7.71 19.22 12.54
CA ASN A 120 -6.50 18.80 13.26
C ASN A 120 -5.26 18.84 12.34
N GLN A 121 -4.62 20.02 12.30
CA GLN A 121 -3.41 20.25 11.51
C GLN A 121 -2.22 19.38 11.95
N VAL A 122 -2.12 19.04 13.23
CA VAL A 122 -1.03 18.18 13.75
C VAL A 122 -1.10 16.78 13.15
N SER A 123 -2.29 16.20 13.13
CA SER A 123 -2.50 14.88 12.52
C SER A 123 -2.22 14.91 11.01
N ALA A 124 -2.65 15.98 10.31
CA ALA A 124 -2.39 16.14 8.89
C ALA A 124 -0.88 16.22 8.59
N MET A 125 -0.11 16.93 9.41
CA MET A 125 1.35 16.99 9.25
C MET A 125 2.03 15.62 9.44
N ILE A 126 1.55 14.82 10.38
CA ILE A 126 2.09 13.47 10.62
C ILE A 126 1.80 12.58 9.41
N VAL A 127 0.58 12.61 8.88
CA VAL A 127 0.20 11.87 7.67
C VAL A 127 1.00 12.36 6.47
N ALA A 128 1.19 13.68 6.31
CA ALA A 128 1.98 14.26 5.22
C ALA A 128 3.44 13.74 5.18
N ARG A 129 4.06 13.53 6.36
CA ARG A 129 5.41 12.94 6.44
C ARG A 129 5.41 11.51 5.91
N ALA A 130 4.44 10.68 6.31
CA ALA A 130 4.31 9.32 5.80
C ALA A 130 4.05 9.31 4.29
N THR A 131 3.15 10.18 3.80
CA THR A 131 2.87 10.35 2.37
C THR A 131 4.13 10.72 1.59
N GLY A 132 4.94 11.67 2.08
CA GLY A 132 6.21 12.05 1.43
C GLY A 132 7.18 10.86 1.31
N VAL A 133 7.22 9.99 2.30
CA VAL A 133 8.04 8.77 2.27
C VAL A 133 7.51 7.76 1.23
N VAL A 134 6.19 7.60 1.12
CA VAL A 134 5.57 6.74 0.10
C VAL A 134 5.87 7.27 -1.30
N LEU A 135 5.74 8.58 -1.52
CA LEU A 135 6.07 9.24 -2.79
C LEU A 135 7.54 9.01 -3.17
N LEU A 136 8.46 9.12 -2.19
CA LEU A 136 9.89 8.88 -2.41
C LEU A 136 10.14 7.43 -2.83
N ALA A 137 9.61 6.46 -2.11
CA ALA A 137 9.80 5.04 -2.42
C ALA A 137 9.22 4.67 -3.81
N ALA A 138 8.07 5.24 -4.19
CA ALA A 138 7.50 5.07 -5.52
C ALA A 138 8.38 5.69 -6.61
N ALA A 139 8.90 6.90 -6.39
CA ALA A 139 9.78 7.60 -7.34
C ALA A 139 11.10 6.85 -7.53
N GLU A 140 11.71 6.31 -6.46
CA GLU A 140 12.92 5.46 -6.54
C GLU A 140 12.68 4.20 -7.37
N ALA A 141 11.46 3.66 -7.36
CA ALA A 141 11.06 2.52 -8.19
C ALA A 141 10.59 2.92 -9.60
N GLY A 142 10.56 4.21 -9.94
CA GLY A 142 10.10 4.71 -11.24
C GLY A 142 8.60 4.53 -11.46
N LEU A 143 7.80 4.52 -10.39
CA LEU A 143 6.34 4.33 -10.43
C LEU A 143 5.61 5.66 -10.37
N GLU A 144 4.52 5.77 -11.13
CA GLU A 144 3.57 6.87 -11.02
C GLU A 144 2.71 6.70 -9.77
N VAL A 145 2.40 7.84 -9.12
CA VAL A 145 1.52 7.89 -7.94
C VAL A 145 0.28 8.71 -8.27
N GLU A 146 -0.89 8.15 -7.99
CA GLU A 146 -2.18 8.85 -8.08
C GLU A 146 -2.82 8.99 -6.70
N GLU A 147 -3.38 10.18 -6.44
CA GLU A 147 -4.03 10.51 -5.17
C GLU A 147 -5.56 10.52 -5.30
N TYR A 148 -6.25 9.86 -4.37
CA TYR A 148 -7.70 9.74 -4.33
C TYR A 148 -8.28 10.30 -3.05
N GLY A 149 -9.35 11.10 -3.15
CA GLY A 149 -10.10 11.54 -1.97
C GLY A 149 -10.93 10.40 -1.36
N SER A 150 -11.13 10.41 -0.04
CA SER A 150 -11.92 9.38 0.66
C SER A 150 -13.33 9.20 0.08
N LEU A 151 -14.00 10.30 -0.28
CA LEU A 151 -15.31 10.26 -0.96
C LEU A 151 -15.23 9.54 -2.30
N GLU A 152 -14.19 9.78 -3.06
CA GLU A 152 -13.96 9.20 -4.38
C GLU A 152 -13.72 7.69 -4.29
N VAL A 153 -12.89 7.26 -3.32
CA VAL A 153 -12.67 5.83 -3.02
C VAL A 153 -13.98 5.14 -2.67
N LYS A 154 -14.76 5.71 -1.75
CA LYS A 154 -16.06 5.16 -1.35
C LYS A 154 -17.02 5.05 -2.51
N MET A 155 -17.15 6.10 -3.32
CA MET A 155 -17.99 6.10 -4.52
C MET A 155 -17.57 5.01 -5.51
N ALA A 156 -16.27 4.84 -5.76
CA ALA A 156 -15.76 3.85 -6.69
C ALA A 156 -16.01 2.40 -6.22
N VAL A 157 -15.93 2.16 -4.90
CA VAL A 157 -16.05 0.82 -4.31
C VAL A 157 -17.50 0.44 -4.03
N THR A 158 -18.31 1.37 -3.50
CA THR A 158 -19.66 1.06 -2.99
C THR A 158 -20.79 1.70 -3.79
N GLY A 159 -20.46 2.66 -4.67
CA GLY A 159 -21.46 3.53 -5.30
C GLY A 159 -22.04 4.60 -4.36
N GLN A 160 -21.57 4.71 -3.11
CA GLN A 160 -22.08 5.64 -2.09
C GLN A 160 -20.92 6.33 -1.37
N GLY A 161 -20.84 7.67 -1.48
CA GLY A 161 -19.76 8.45 -0.88
C GLY A 161 -19.78 8.52 0.66
N ASN A 162 -20.93 8.27 1.28
CA ASN A 162 -21.11 8.24 2.73
C ASN A 162 -21.02 6.84 3.34
N ALA A 163 -20.59 5.83 2.58
CA ALA A 163 -20.41 4.47 3.06
C ALA A 163 -19.51 4.41 4.30
N ASP A 164 -19.87 3.60 5.27
CA ASP A 164 -19.02 3.30 6.42
C ASP A 164 -17.99 2.21 6.10
N LYS A 165 -17.08 1.93 7.05
CA LYS A 165 -16.00 0.95 6.85
C LYS A 165 -16.54 -0.48 6.65
N ALA A 166 -17.64 -0.84 7.30
CA ALA A 166 -18.25 -2.17 7.15
C ALA A 166 -18.85 -2.33 5.74
N GLN A 167 -19.50 -1.28 5.23
CA GLN A 167 -20.07 -1.25 3.88
C GLN A 167 -18.97 -1.31 2.82
N VAL A 168 -17.85 -0.60 3.01
CA VAL A 168 -16.67 -0.68 2.12
C VAL A 168 -16.12 -2.11 2.09
N ARG A 169 -15.89 -2.73 3.25
CA ARG A 169 -15.42 -4.11 3.34
C ARG A 169 -16.37 -5.08 2.64
N MET A 170 -17.66 -4.98 2.94
CA MET A 170 -18.69 -5.82 2.31
C MET A 170 -18.70 -5.66 0.78
N ALA A 171 -18.54 -4.43 0.28
CA ALA A 171 -18.49 -4.18 -1.16
C ALA A 171 -17.26 -4.82 -1.80
N LEU A 172 -16.07 -4.69 -1.19
CA LEU A 172 -14.85 -5.34 -1.66
C LEU A 172 -15.01 -6.86 -1.76
N GLU A 173 -15.60 -7.50 -0.73
CA GLU A 173 -15.77 -8.94 -0.68
C GLU A 173 -16.89 -9.45 -1.60
N ARG A 174 -18.09 -8.83 -1.55
CA ARG A 174 -19.27 -9.38 -2.22
C ARG A 174 -19.49 -8.85 -3.62
N PHE A 175 -19.24 -7.55 -3.86
CA PHE A 175 -19.48 -6.95 -5.18
C PHE A 175 -18.26 -7.04 -6.09
N HIS A 176 -17.05 -6.89 -5.51
CA HIS A 176 -15.80 -6.97 -6.27
C HIS A 176 -15.12 -8.34 -6.18
N GLY A 177 -15.57 -9.21 -5.29
CA GLY A 177 -15.07 -10.59 -5.18
C GLY A 177 -13.66 -10.71 -4.60
N LEU A 178 -13.14 -9.67 -3.92
CA LEU A 178 -11.84 -9.75 -3.27
C LEU A 178 -11.92 -10.74 -2.09
N LYS A 179 -11.07 -11.76 -2.15
CA LYS A 179 -10.97 -12.79 -1.12
C LYS A 179 -9.74 -12.59 -0.27
N GLY A 180 -9.82 -12.99 1.00
CA GLY A 180 -8.66 -12.97 1.91
C GLY A 180 -8.33 -11.58 2.46
N LEU A 181 -9.29 -10.65 2.49
CA LEU A 181 -9.11 -9.37 3.16
C LEU A 181 -8.79 -9.60 4.65
N PRO A 182 -7.75 -8.95 5.19
CA PRO A 182 -7.38 -9.08 6.59
C PRO A 182 -8.37 -8.32 7.49
N ASP A 183 -8.30 -8.54 8.80
CA ASP A 183 -9.15 -7.84 9.77
C ASP A 183 -8.71 -6.40 10.04
N GLN A 184 -7.46 -6.06 9.73
CA GLN A 184 -6.89 -4.73 9.94
C GLN A 184 -7.58 -3.69 9.03
N PRO A 185 -8.21 -2.65 9.60
CA PRO A 185 -8.97 -1.68 8.81
C PRO A 185 -8.09 -0.89 7.84
N ASP A 186 -6.86 -0.53 8.24
CA ASP A 186 -5.94 0.25 7.38
C ASP A 186 -5.56 -0.54 6.10
N ALA A 187 -5.38 -1.87 6.21
CA ALA A 187 -5.11 -2.74 5.07
C ALA A 187 -6.35 -2.87 4.15
N VAL A 188 -7.55 -2.86 4.71
CA VAL A 188 -8.81 -2.87 3.93
C VAL A 188 -9.00 -1.52 3.21
N ASP A 189 -8.69 -0.40 3.88
CA ASP A 189 -8.73 0.93 3.27
C ASP A 189 -7.73 1.02 2.11
N ALA A 190 -6.51 0.48 2.27
CA ALA A 190 -5.52 0.38 1.20
C ALA A 190 -6.01 -0.48 0.00
N ALA A 191 -6.69 -1.59 0.25
CA ALA A 191 -7.29 -2.40 -0.81
C ALA A 191 -8.40 -1.65 -1.56
N ALA A 192 -9.21 -0.85 -0.85
CA ALA A 192 -10.21 0.02 -1.46
C ALA A 192 -9.59 1.08 -2.36
N ILE A 193 -8.48 1.70 -1.94
CA ILE A 193 -7.72 2.70 -2.72
C ILE A 193 -7.16 2.05 -4.00
N ALA A 194 -6.54 0.88 -3.91
CA ALA A 194 -6.02 0.16 -5.07
C ALA A 194 -7.14 -0.19 -6.07
N LEU A 195 -8.29 -0.67 -5.58
CA LEU A 195 -9.44 -0.99 -6.43
C LEU A 195 -10.02 0.26 -7.10
N CYS A 196 -10.10 1.38 -6.38
CA CYS A 196 -10.51 2.67 -6.95
C CYS A 196 -9.64 3.03 -8.14
N HIS A 197 -8.32 2.96 -8.00
CA HIS A 197 -7.37 3.23 -9.08
C HIS A 197 -7.58 2.30 -10.28
N LEU A 198 -7.69 0.99 -10.07
CA LEU A 198 -7.95 0.02 -11.14
C LEU A 198 -9.24 0.32 -11.91
N THR A 199 -10.26 0.80 -11.23
CA THR A 199 -11.55 1.16 -11.83
C THR A 199 -11.43 2.44 -12.64
N GLN A 200 -10.81 3.48 -12.09
CA GLN A 200 -10.58 4.77 -12.73
C GLN A 200 -9.67 4.65 -13.97
N ALA A 201 -8.56 3.92 -13.87
CA ALA A 201 -7.66 3.69 -14.98
C ALA A 201 -8.36 3.02 -16.18
N ARG A 202 -9.30 2.11 -15.90
CA ARG A 202 -10.14 1.50 -16.96
C ARG A 202 -11.05 2.53 -17.63
N LEU A 203 -11.73 3.37 -16.86
CA LEU A 203 -12.63 4.41 -17.38
C LEU A 203 -11.86 5.39 -18.25
N ARG A 204 -10.67 5.83 -17.83
CA ARG A 204 -9.79 6.71 -18.63
C ARG A 204 -9.38 6.07 -19.95
N LYS A 205 -9.03 4.77 -19.98
CA LYS A 205 -8.69 4.03 -21.20
C LYS A 205 -9.87 3.88 -22.15
N VAL A 206 -11.08 3.75 -21.64
CA VAL A 206 -12.30 3.66 -22.47
C VAL A 206 -12.67 5.03 -23.06
N ALA A 207 -12.56 6.10 -22.26
CA ALA A 207 -12.86 7.48 -22.69
C ALA A 207 -11.85 8.04 -23.71
N ALA A 208 -10.64 7.48 -23.80
CA ALA A 208 -9.58 7.89 -24.74
C ALA A 208 -9.65 7.18 -26.10
N ARG A 209 -10.64 6.30 -26.31
CA ARG A 209 -10.88 5.58 -27.58
C ARG A 209 -12.03 6.21 -28.36
#